data_90dda6c95bf33576bc1a76454b1214b1
#
_entry.id   90dda6c95bf33576bc1a76454b1214b1
#
_cell.length_a   1.000
_cell.length_b   1.000
_cell.length_c   1.000
_cell.angle_alpha   90.00
_cell.angle_beta   90.00
_cell.angle_gamma   90.00
#
_symmetry.space_group_name_H-M   'P 1'
#
loop_
_entity.id
_entity.type
_entity.pdbx_description
1 polymer ?
#
loop_
_entity_poly.entity_id
_entity_poly.type
_entity_poly.pdbx_seq_one_letter_code
_entity_poly.pdbx_strand_id
1 'polypeptide(L)'
;MIRNITRSIIQSLLIVTCSFIFYQCSCGCVNSQSEIPDQILNRANRYIISKVGKDYFDKYIKPDLQNSKKIQSQYEMVYNFKIPEKPYVDTKIEFSVDTTGQIINKENVIGLPDCLSYPEKCQFNIDETQAKAIAEKNNFPKGIKDWIVEFKWEPKHDQYVWSILSTLQETTGGFGTRGNGQIMLIDPNTGNIISQNPWYIR
;
A
#
# COMPACT_ATOMS: atom_id res chain seq x y z
N MET A 1 -44.59 -2.15 -63.54
CA MET A 1 -43.16 -2.52 -63.51
C MET A 1 -42.31 -1.50 -62.73
N ILE A 2 -42.71 -0.22 -62.68
CA ILE A 2 -41.92 0.85 -61.99
C ILE A 2 -41.99 0.80 -60.46
N ARG A 3 -43.06 0.25 -59.85
CA ARG A 3 -43.26 0.20 -58.38
C ARG A 3 -42.36 -0.79 -57.62
N ASN A 4 -41.84 -1.80 -58.33
CA ASN A 4 -40.94 -2.82 -57.66
C ASN A 4 -39.47 -2.37 -57.69
N ILE A 5 -39.07 -1.49 -58.61
CA ILE A 5 -37.71 -0.98 -58.72
C ILE A 5 -37.44 0.03 -57.62
N THR A 6 -38.39 0.92 -57.33
CA THR A 6 -38.22 1.87 -56.20
C THR A 6 -38.16 1.27 -54.85
N ARG A 7 -38.86 0.15 -54.61
CA ARG A 7 -38.81 -0.59 -53.33
C ARG A 7 -37.45 -1.28 -53.08
N SER A 8 -36.85 -1.79 -54.16
CA SER A 8 -35.53 -2.45 -54.10
C SER A 8 -34.39 -1.43 -53.84
N ILE A 9 -34.47 -0.25 -54.41
CA ILE A 9 -33.48 0.82 -54.23
C ILE A 9 -33.54 1.38 -52.83
N ILE A 10 -34.74 1.54 -52.24
CA ILE A 10 -34.90 2.06 -50.87
C ILE A 10 -34.39 1.02 -49.83
N GLN A 11 -34.61 -0.29 -50.05
CA GLN A 11 -34.09 -1.33 -49.21
C GLN A 11 -32.56 -1.42 -49.26
N SER A 12 -31.95 -1.28 -50.43
CA SER A 12 -30.49 -1.26 -50.59
C SER A 12 -29.85 -0.02 -49.96
N LEU A 13 -30.51 1.13 -50.02
CA LEU A 13 -30.00 2.37 -49.38
C LEU A 13 -30.07 2.29 -47.86
N LEU A 14 -31.09 1.63 -47.28
CA LEU A 14 -31.25 1.43 -45.83
C LEU A 14 -30.21 0.48 -45.24
N ILE A 15 -29.80 -0.55 -46.01
CA ILE A 15 -28.77 -1.50 -45.57
C ILE A 15 -27.39 -0.86 -45.55
N VAL A 16 -27.08 0.02 -46.54
CA VAL A 16 -25.79 0.71 -46.61
C VAL A 16 -25.66 1.77 -45.49
N THR A 17 -26.73 2.45 -45.10
CA THR A 17 -26.71 3.42 -44.00
C THR A 17 -26.58 2.75 -42.63
N CYS A 18 -27.16 1.57 -42.41
CA CYS A 18 -26.94 0.81 -41.16
C CYS A 18 -25.51 0.28 -41.00
N SER A 19 -24.83 -0.03 -42.12
CA SER A 19 -23.45 -0.53 -42.07
C SER A 19 -22.43 0.53 -41.64
N PHE A 20 -22.73 1.82 -41.86
CA PHE A 20 -21.84 2.92 -41.46
C PHE A 20 -21.95 3.32 -39.98
N ILE A 21 -23.03 2.94 -39.29
CA ILE A 21 -23.23 3.29 -37.86
C ILE A 21 -22.43 2.35 -36.94
N PHE A 22 -22.03 1.16 -37.38
CA PHE A 22 -21.28 0.23 -36.59
C PHE A 22 -19.75 0.45 -36.57
N TYR A 23 -19.22 1.36 -37.36
CA TYR A 23 -17.77 1.61 -37.43
C TYR A 23 -17.27 2.72 -36.50
N GLN A 24 -18.11 3.30 -35.63
CA GLN A 24 -17.71 4.37 -34.70
C GLN A 24 -17.74 3.94 -33.22
N CYS A 25 -17.82 2.67 -32.89
CA CYS A 25 -17.40 2.21 -31.60
C CYS A 25 -15.91 1.85 -31.64
N SER A 26 -15.05 2.85 -31.91
CA SER A 26 -13.71 2.77 -31.32
C SER A 26 -13.91 2.95 -29.82
N CYS A 27 -14.01 1.86 -29.09
CA CYS A 27 -13.63 1.85 -27.68
C CYS A 27 -12.21 2.41 -27.64
N GLY A 28 -12.09 3.72 -27.47
CA GLY A 28 -10.87 4.29 -26.94
C GLY A 28 -10.68 3.61 -25.60
N CYS A 29 -9.88 2.54 -25.60
CA CYS A 29 -9.17 2.17 -24.40
C CYS A 29 -8.42 3.44 -24.03
N VAL A 30 -8.99 4.22 -23.12
CA VAL A 30 -8.23 5.22 -22.39
C VAL A 30 -7.18 4.36 -21.67
N ASN A 31 -6.03 4.19 -22.33
CA ASN A 31 -4.83 3.85 -21.62
C ASN A 31 -4.74 4.95 -20.57
N SER A 32 -5.09 4.63 -19.35
CA SER A 32 -4.78 5.45 -18.19
C SER A 32 -3.25 5.46 -18.12
N GLN A 33 -2.65 6.31 -18.94
CA GLN A 33 -1.22 6.53 -18.93
C GLN A 33 -0.93 7.03 -17.54
N SER A 34 -0.16 6.26 -16.79
CA SER A 34 0.25 6.65 -15.45
C SER A 34 0.80 8.07 -15.51
N GLU A 35 0.38 8.93 -14.57
CA GLU A 35 0.91 10.29 -14.46
C GLU A 35 2.43 10.31 -14.16
N ILE A 36 3.02 9.15 -13.85
CA ILE A 36 4.42 9.00 -13.49
C ILE A 36 5.25 8.68 -14.74
N PRO A 37 6.16 9.57 -15.17
CA PRO A 37 7.05 9.31 -16.29
C PRO A 37 7.98 8.11 -16.01
N ASP A 38 8.25 7.30 -17.04
CA ASP A 38 9.13 6.12 -16.93
C ASP A 38 10.50 6.43 -16.32
N GLN A 39 11.06 7.59 -16.63
CA GLN A 39 12.35 8.01 -16.06
C GLN A 39 12.28 8.19 -14.54
N ILE A 40 11.19 8.75 -14.03
CA ILE A 40 10.94 8.94 -12.60
C ILE A 40 10.75 7.58 -11.94
N LEU A 41 9.87 6.74 -12.50
CA LEU A 41 9.63 5.38 -12.02
C LEU A 41 10.91 4.56 -11.95
N ASN A 42 11.74 4.60 -12.99
CA ASN A 42 13.01 3.87 -13.02
C ASN A 42 14.00 4.36 -11.95
N ARG A 43 14.00 5.64 -11.61
CA ARG A 43 14.85 6.16 -10.52
C ARG A 43 14.32 5.75 -9.15
N ALA A 44 13.00 5.83 -8.95
CA ALA A 44 12.34 5.36 -7.73
C ALA A 44 12.59 3.86 -7.50
N ASN A 45 12.47 3.03 -8.55
CA ASN A 45 12.78 1.60 -8.48
C ASN A 45 14.26 1.37 -8.06
N ARG A 46 15.20 2.08 -8.66
CA ARG A 46 16.63 1.96 -8.30
C ARG A 46 16.89 2.34 -6.84
N TYR A 47 16.20 3.35 -6.33
CA TYR A 47 16.31 3.72 -4.93
C TYR A 47 15.88 2.57 -4.01
N ILE A 48 14.70 1.96 -4.24
CA ILE A 48 14.24 0.82 -3.45
C ILE A 48 15.21 -0.36 -3.59
N ILE A 49 15.63 -0.69 -4.82
CA ILE A 49 16.59 -1.77 -5.09
C ILE A 49 17.90 -1.55 -4.32
N SER A 50 18.36 -0.31 -4.17
CA SER A 50 19.56 0.01 -3.39
C SER A 50 19.43 -0.28 -1.88
N LYS A 51 18.19 -0.46 -1.40
CA LYS A 51 17.90 -0.77 0.01
C LYS A 51 17.58 -2.24 0.24
N VAL A 52 16.83 -2.86 -0.66
CA VAL A 52 16.37 -4.25 -0.46
C VAL A 52 17.06 -5.28 -1.34
N GLY A 53 17.77 -4.86 -2.37
CA GLY A 53 18.34 -5.73 -3.41
C GLY A 53 17.35 -6.04 -4.53
N LYS A 54 17.89 -6.39 -5.71
CA LYS A 54 17.05 -6.57 -6.91
C LYS A 54 16.13 -7.78 -6.80
N ASP A 55 16.61 -8.91 -6.33
CA ASP A 55 15.81 -10.15 -6.24
C ASP A 55 14.65 -9.98 -5.26
N TYR A 56 14.88 -9.30 -4.13
CA TYR A 56 13.85 -9.00 -3.14
C TYR A 56 12.80 -8.03 -3.70
N PHE A 57 13.25 -6.98 -4.40
CA PHE A 57 12.38 -6.04 -5.09
C PHE A 57 11.49 -6.75 -6.11
N ASP A 58 12.10 -7.52 -7.03
CA ASP A 58 11.37 -8.20 -8.11
C ASP A 58 10.32 -9.19 -7.56
N LYS A 59 10.61 -9.84 -6.44
CA LYS A 59 9.74 -10.84 -5.82
C LYS A 59 8.60 -10.24 -5.03
N TYR A 60 8.85 -9.21 -4.23
CA TYR A 60 7.94 -8.77 -3.18
C TYR A 60 7.42 -7.34 -3.32
N ILE A 61 8.03 -6.50 -4.16
CA ILE A 61 7.68 -5.08 -4.24
C ILE A 61 7.24 -4.73 -5.66
N LYS A 62 6.07 -4.10 -5.78
CA LYS A 62 5.51 -3.69 -7.07
C LYS A 62 5.04 -2.24 -7.01
N PRO A 63 5.33 -1.41 -8.05
CA PRO A 63 4.81 -0.06 -8.09
C PRO A 63 3.28 -0.05 -8.15
N ASP A 64 2.67 0.78 -7.34
CA ASP A 64 1.24 1.06 -7.33
C ASP A 64 0.98 2.37 -8.07
N LEU A 65 0.94 2.27 -9.41
CA LEU A 65 0.80 3.45 -10.27
C LEU A 65 -0.59 4.12 -10.17
N GLN A 66 -1.59 3.41 -9.64
CA GLN A 66 -2.92 3.98 -9.42
C GLN A 66 -2.96 4.93 -8.22
N ASN A 67 -2.14 4.65 -7.22
CA ASN A 67 -2.03 5.47 -6.02
C ASN A 67 -0.82 6.42 -6.05
N SER A 68 0.10 6.23 -7.00
CA SER A 68 1.19 7.18 -7.26
C SER A 68 0.68 8.36 -8.08
N LYS A 69 1.06 9.58 -7.72
CA LYS A 69 0.54 10.79 -8.35
C LYS A 69 1.55 11.92 -8.40
N LYS A 70 1.34 12.85 -9.34
CA LYS A 70 2.06 14.11 -9.38
C LYS A 70 1.37 15.12 -8.47
N ILE A 71 2.13 15.77 -7.59
CA ILE A 71 1.66 16.87 -6.76
C ILE A 71 2.61 18.06 -6.96
N GLN A 72 2.10 19.09 -7.62
CA GLN A 72 2.89 20.29 -7.96
C GLN A 72 4.20 19.93 -8.70
N SER A 73 5.36 20.15 -8.09
CA SER A 73 6.68 19.89 -8.63
C SER A 73 7.32 18.58 -8.13
N GLN A 74 6.52 17.66 -7.58
CA GLN A 74 7.02 16.39 -7.05
C GLN A 74 6.08 15.24 -7.42
N TYR A 75 6.58 14.00 -7.25
CA TYR A 75 5.80 12.79 -7.42
C TYR A 75 5.75 12.04 -6.10
N GLU A 76 4.55 11.74 -5.63
CA GLU A 76 4.32 10.80 -4.53
C GLU A 76 4.33 9.40 -5.12
N MET A 77 5.28 8.59 -4.70
CA MET A 77 5.47 7.22 -5.15
C MET A 77 4.91 6.26 -4.12
N VAL A 78 4.08 5.33 -4.58
CA VAL A 78 3.50 4.27 -3.76
C VAL A 78 3.87 2.92 -4.35
N TYR A 79 4.29 1.99 -3.50
CA TYR A 79 4.58 0.61 -3.88
C TYR A 79 3.84 -0.34 -2.95
N ASN A 80 3.33 -1.43 -3.50
CA ASN A 80 2.81 -2.53 -2.70
C ASN A 80 3.97 -3.43 -2.29
N PHE A 81 4.09 -3.69 -1.00
CA PHE A 81 5.06 -4.62 -0.44
C PHE A 81 4.32 -5.81 0.17
N LYS A 82 4.46 -6.99 -0.46
CA LYS A 82 3.76 -8.22 -0.08
C LYS A 82 4.70 -9.41 -0.11
N ILE A 83 4.66 -10.20 0.96
CA ILE A 83 5.37 -11.49 1.05
C ILE A 83 4.31 -12.59 1.09
N PRO A 84 4.07 -13.34 0.00
CA PRO A 84 3.02 -14.36 -0.05
C PRO A 84 3.14 -15.44 1.03
N GLU A 85 4.36 -15.78 1.40
CA GLU A 85 4.66 -16.76 2.44
C GLU A 85 4.40 -16.23 3.86
N LYS A 86 4.17 -14.92 4.01
CA LYS A 86 3.92 -14.19 5.27
C LYS A 86 2.77 -13.20 5.06
N PRO A 87 1.51 -13.68 5.07
CA PRO A 87 0.34 -12.88 4.67
C PRO A 87 0.14 -11.58 5.46
N TYR A 88 0.70 -11.48 6.67
CA TYR A 88 0.68 -10.28 7.47
C TYR A 88 1.61 -9.17 6.95
N VAL A 89 2.57 -9.51 6.05
CA VAL A 89 3.37 -8.53 5.32
C VAL A 89 2.62 -8.16 4.04
N ASP A 90 1.59 -7.34 4.19
CA ASP A 90 0.81 -6.71 3.10
C ASP A 90 0.68 -5.23 3.42
N THR A 91 1.61 -4.43 2.92
CA THR A 91 1.78 -3.04 3.31
C THR A 91 2.25 -2.19 2.12
N LYS A 92 2.46 -0.90 2.36
CA LYS A 92 2.93 0.03 1.33
C LYS A 92 4.28 0.63 1.69
N ILE A 93 5.02 0.96 0.64
CA ILE A 93 6.20 1.82 0.71
C ILE A 93 5.81 3.14 0.07
N GLU A 94 6.03 4.25 0.78
CA GLU A 94 5.62 5.59 0.35
C GLU A 94 6.76 6.57 0.51
N PHE A 95 7.01 7.38 -0.52
CA PHE A 95 8.00 8.45 -0.50
C PHE A 95 7.78 9.44 -1.64
N SER A 96 8.39 10.63 -1.53
CA SER A 96 8.32 11.66 -2.57
C SER A 96 9.65 11.81 -3.30
N VAL A 97 9.56 12.02 -4.62
CA VAL A 97 10.69 12.35 -5.48
C VAL A 97 10.43 13.67 -6.23
N ASP A 98 11.48 14.38 -6.56
CA ASP A 98 11.41 15.58 -7.38
C ASP A 98 11.21 15.25 -8.88
N THR A 99 11.14 16.27 -9.72
CA THR A 99 11.00 16.14 -11.17
C THR A 99 12.19 15.47 -11.84
N THR A 100 13.31 15.32 -11.14
CA THR A 100 14.45 14.54 -11.60
C THR A 100 14.46 13.10 -11.08
N GLY A 101 13.53 12.75 -10.18
CA GLY A 101 13.43 11.43 -9.54
C GLY A 101 14.40 11.24 -8.36
N GLN A 102 14.90 12.32 -7.76
CA GLN A 102 15.66 12.25 -6.52
C GLN A 102 14.71 12.28 -5.31
N ILE A 103 15.05 11.52 -4.26
CA ILE A 103 14.28 11.52 -3.02
C ILE A 103 14.35 12.91 -2.37
N ILE A 104 13.20 13.52 -2.12
CA ILE A 104 13.11 14.87 -1.56
C ILE A 104 13.50 14.89 -0.08
N ASN A 105 12.95 13.96 0.69
CA ASN A 105 13.23 13.84 2.11
C ASN A 105 13.33 12.37 2.50
N LYS A 106 14.54 11.93 2.85
CA LYS A 106 14.79 10.53 3.23
C LYS A 106 14.12 10.13 4.55
N GLU A 107 13.87 11.11 5.44
CA GLU A 107 13.19 10.86 6.71
C GLU A 107 11.70 10.59 6.54
N ASN A 108 11.13 10.99 5.41
CA ASN A 108 9.72 10.76 5.07
C ASN A 108 9.50 9.49 4.22
N VAL A 109 10.51 8.64 4.09
CA VAL A 109 10.35 7.32 3.45
C VAL A 109 9.69 6.38 4.45
N ILE A 110 8.50 5.90 4.12
CA ILE A 110 7.70 5.04 5.00
C ILE A 110 7.69 3.62 4.42
N GLY A 111 7.87 2.62 5.27
CA GLY A 111 7.70 1.22 4.91
C GLY A 111 8.83 0.60 4.08
N LEU A 112 9.99 1.26 3.93
CA LEU A 112 11.13 0.75 3.18
C LEU A 112 12.23 0.23 4.12
N PRO A 113 12.32 -1.09 4.36
CA PRO A 113 13.39 -1.64 5.18
C PRO A 113 14.73 -1.63 4.42
N ASP A 114 15.84 -1.54 5.15
CA ASP A 114 17.18 -1.66 4.59
C ASP A 114 17.69 -3.10 4.73
N CYS A 115 17.21 -3.97 3.82
CA CYS A 115 17.54 -5.40 3.84
C CYS A 115 18.96 -5.71 3.39
N LEU A 116 19.59 -4.83 2.61
CA LEU A 116 20.98 -5.02 2.19
C LEU A 116 21.96 -4.73 3.31
N SER A 117 21.73 -3.67 4.07
CA SER A 117 22.57 -3.32 5.21
C SER A 117 22.26 -4.19 6.45
N TYR A 118 21.00 -4.60 6.61
CA TYR A 118 20.50 -5.32 7.78
C TYR A 118 19.57 -6.47 7.36
N PRO A 119 20.10 -7.57 6.79
CA PRO A 119 19.29 -8.69 6.28
C PRO A 119 18.37 -9.31 7.34
N GLU A 120 18.78 -9.28 8.61
CA GLU A 120 18.00 -9.76 9.74
C GLU A 120 16.70 -8.98 9.95
N LYS A 121 16.64 -7.70 9.56
CA LYS A 121 15.44 -6.85 9.69
C LYS A 121 14.35 -7.15 8.66
N CYS A 122 14.62 -8.04 7.71
CA CYS A 122 13.68 -8.38 6.62
C CYS A 122 13.23 -9.84 6.67
N GLN A 123 13.50 -10.53 7.77
CA GLN A 123 13.13 -11.94 7.91
C GLN A 123 11.68 -12.12 8.34
N PHE A 124 11.14 -11.22 9.18
CA PHE A 124 9.75 -11.25 9.66
C PHE A 124 9.36 -12.65 10.14
N ASN A 125 10.09 -13.19 11.13
CA ASN A 125 9.93 -14.57 11.59
C ASN A 125 8.76 -14.75 12.56
N ILE A 126 8.32 -13.67 13.19
CA ILE A 126 7.27 -13.66 14.21
C ILE A 126 5.94 -13.31 13.53
N ASP A 127 4.99 -14.22 13.58
CA ASP A 127 3.62 -14.00 13.13
C ASP A 127 2.74 -13.37 14.24
N GLU A 128 1.48 -13.07 13.92
CA GLU A 128 0.54 -12.47 14.86
C GLU A 128 0.32 -13.34 16.11
N THR A 129 0.22 -14.66 15.94
CA THR A 129 -0.01 -15.59 17.02
C THR A 129 1.17 -15.61 17.99
N GLN A 130 2.38 -15.62 17.42
CA GLN A 130 3.61 -15.58 18.22
C GLN A 130 3.76 -14.21 18.91
N ALA A 131 3.41 -13.10 18.26
CA ALA A 131 3.43 -11.77 18.87
C ALA A 131 2.47 -11.69 20.06
N LYS A 132 1.24 -12.21 19.93
CA LYS A 132 0.30 -12.33 21.05
C LYS A 132 0.84 -13.17 22.20
N ALA A 133 1.44 -14.31 21.89
CA ALA A 133 2.03 -15.19 22.92
C ALA A 133 3.18 -14.50 23.67
N ILE A 134 3.99 -13.69 22.96
CA ILE A 134 5.05 -12.88 23.59
C ILE A 134 4.43 -11.86 24.54
N ALA A 135 3.37 -11.16 24.13
CA ALA A 135 2.67 -10.20 24.99
C ALA A 135 2.09 -10.86 26.25
N GLU A 136 1.43 -12.02 26.11
CA GLU A 136 0.89 -12.79 27.23
C GLU A 136 1.99 -13.23 28.21
N LYS A 137 3.10 -13.78 27.71
CA LYS A 137 4.25 -14.20 28.51
C LYS A 137 4.85 -13.05 29.32
N ASN A 138 4.75 -11.83 28.80
CA ASN A 138 5.25 -10.62 29.46
C ASN A 138 4.19 -9.89 30.28
N ASN A 139 3.07 -10.55 30.60
CA ASN A 139 1.98 -10.01 31.41
C ASN A 139 1.40 -8.70 30.87
N PHE A 140 1.35 -8.56 29.53
CA PHE A 140 0.73 -7.39 28.92
C PHE A 140 -0.77 -7.36 29.25
N PRO A 141 -1.34 -6.22 29.67
CA PRO A 141 -2.73 -6.15 30.16
C PRO A 141 -3.73 -6.60 29.10
N LYS A 142 -4.67 -7.47 29.44
CA LYS A 142 -5.73 -7.91 28.52
C LYS A 142 -6.69 -6.80 28.12
N GLY A 143 -6.93 -5.85 29.05
CA GLY A 143 -7.86 -4.75 28.83
C GLY A 143 -9.33 -5.14 28.96
N ILE A 144 -10.23 -4.22 28.59
CA ILE A 144 -11.70 -4.39 28.61
C ILE A 144 -12.25 -5.00 27.34
N LYS A 145 -11.44 -5.12 26.30
CA LYS A 145 -11.75 -5.71 24.99
C LYS A 145 -10.51 -6.40 24.43
N ASP A 146 -10.69 -7.17 23.35
CA ASP A 146 -9.60 -7.85 22.67
C ASP A 146 -8.52 -6.86 22.22
N TRP A 147 -7.28 -7.32 22.22
CA TRP A 147 -6.16 -6.53 21.71
C TRP A 147 -6.33 -6.21 20.25
N ILE A 148 -6.00 -4.98 19.86
CA ILE A 148 -5.78 -4.61 18.46
C ILE A 148 -4.34 -4.94 18.15
N VAL A 149 -4.13 -5.81 17.16
CA VAL A 149 -2.80 -6.28 16.75
C VAL A 149 -2.57 -5.93 15.30
N GLU A 150 -1.52 -5.18 15.04
CA GLU A 150 -1.20 -4.66 13.70
C GLU A 150 0.28 -4.86 13.37
N PHE A 151 0.55 -5.37 12.17
CA PHE A 151 1.87 -5.32 11.58
C PHE A 151 2.00 -3.99 10.83
N LYS A 152 2.91 -3.12 11.27
CA LYS A 152 3.04 -1.78 10.70
C LYS A 152 4.45 -1.24 10.74
N TRP A 153 4.71 -0.25 9.88
CA TRP A 153 5.92 0.56 9.94
C TRP A 153 5.90 1.49 11.16
N GLU A 154 7.01 1.53 11.89
CA GLU A 154 7.20 2.43 13.03
C GLU A 154 8.31 3.44 12.70
N PRO A 155 7.95 4.67 12.28
CA PRO A 155 8.94 5.64 11.81
C PRO A 155 10.02 5.99 12.84
N LYS A 156 9.66 5.99 14.14
CA LYS A 156 10.61 6.30 15.22
C LYS A 156 11.75 5.29 15.32
N HIS A 157 11.49 4.06 14.90
CA HIS A 157 12.46 2.96 14.96
C HIS A 157 13.00 2.57 13.60
N ASP A 158 12.52 3.22 12.52
CA ASP A 158 12.88 2.92 11.13
C ASP A 158 12.80 1.43 10.80
N GLN A 159 11.69 0.79 11.21
CA GLN A 159 11.46 -0.64 11.00
C GLN A 159 9.99 -1.02 11.12
N TYR A 160 9.66 -2.22 10.63
CA TYR A 160 8.37 -2.85 10.91
C TYR A 160 8.30 -3.34 12.34
N VAL A 161 7.10 -3.33 12.91
CA VAL A 161 6.81 -3.82 14.26
C VAL A 161 5.46 -4.53 14.30
N TRP A 162 5.30 -5.45 15.22
CA TRP A 162 4.00 -5.83 15.76
C TRP A 162 3.60 -4.81 16.82
N SER A 163 2.50 -4.13 16.60
CA SER A 163 1.91 -3.18 17.55
C SER A 163 0.71 -3.84 18.20
N ILE A 164 0.79 -4.09 19.50
CA ILE A 164 -0.30 -4.67 20.29
C ILE A 164 -0.86 -3.59 21.21
N LEU A 165 -2.12 -3.23 21.01
CA LEU A 165 -2.81 -2.19 21.79
C LEU A 165 -3.84 -2.84 22.70
N SER A 166 -3.75 -2.55 24.01
CA SER A 166 -4.71 -2.91 25.05
C SER A 166 -5.48 -1.68 25.50
N THR A 167 -6.81 -1.74 25.55
CA THR A 167 -7.68 -0.68 26.04
C THR A 167 -8.08 -1.01 27.49
N LEU A 168 -7.65 -0.20 28.45
CA LEU A 168 -7.95 -0.41 29.87
C LEU A 168 -9.23 0.31 30.31
N GLN A 169 -9.51 1.47 29.73
CA GLN A 169 -10.71 2.25 29.96
C GLN A 169 -11.17 2.90 28.65
N GLU A 170 -12.46 2.93 28.44
CA GLU A 170 -13.08 3.61 27.30
C GLU A 170 -14.44 4.15 27.69
N THR A 171 -14.73 5.39 27.31
CA THR A 171 -16.02 6.03 27.52
C THR A 171 -16.42 6.78 26.26
N THR A 172 -17.57 6.48 25.73
CA THR A 172 -18.13 7.16 24.56
C THR A 172 -19.25 8.09 25.01
N GLY A 173 -19.19 9.37 24.65
CA GLY A 173 -20.17 10.39 24.98
C GLY A 173 -20.42 11.32 23.80
N GLY A 174 -21.24 12.35 24.01
CA GLY A 174 -21.63 13.31 22.96
C GLY A 174 -20.45 14.09 22.32
N PHE A 175 -19.29 14.08 22.93
CA PHE A 175 -18.05 14.75 22.44
C PHE A 175 -17.02 13.77 21.87
N GLY A 176 -17.40 12.51 21.60
CA GLY A 176 -16.51 11.48 21.06
C GLY A 176 -16.09 10.42 22.09
N THR A 177 -15.10 9.60 21.70
CA THR A 177 -14.57 8.54 22.54
C THR A 177 -13.32 9.02 23.27
N ARG A 178 -13.26 8.78 24.57
CA ARG A 178 -12.09 8.97 25.44
C ARG A 178 -11.63 7.62 25.96
N GLY A 179 -10.34 7.44 26.14
CA GLY A 179 -9.85 6.16 26.62
C GLY A 179 -8.37 6.20 26.97
N ASN A 180 -7.94 5.14 27.62
CA ASN A 180 -6.54 4.90 27.90
C ASN A 180 -6.23 3.41 27.86
N GLY A 181 -4.94 3.11 27.80
CA GLY A 181 -4.45 1.76 27.80
C GLY A 181 -2.95 1.67 27.66
N GLN A 182 -2.49 0.57 27.12
CA GLN A 182 -1.08 0.35 26.85
C GLN A 182 -0.87 -0.13 25.41
N ILE A 183 0.27 0.23 24.84
CA ILE A 183 0.74 -0.24 23.54
C ILE A 183 2.10 -0.93 23.76
N MET A 184 2.25 -2.13 23.20
CA MET A 184 3.51 -2.86 23.15
C MET A 184 3.98 -2.96 21.70
N LEU A 185 5.25 -2.64 21.45
CA LEU A 185 5.89 -2.83 20.16
C LEU A 185 6.87 -4.01 20.25
N ILE A 186 6.74 -4.96 19.32
CA ILE A 186 7.57 -6.17 19.25
C ILE A 186 8.28 -6.20 17.91
N ASP A 187 9.55 -6.51 17.89
CA ASP A 187 10.35 -6.74 16.70
C ASP A 187 9.87 -8.02 15.98
N PRO A 188 9.37 -7.94 14.75
CA PRO A 188 8.84 -9.08 14.01
C PRO A 188 9.93 -10.04 13.53
N ASN A 189 11.20 -9.71 13.68
CA ASN A 189 12.31 -10.56 13.26
C ASN A 189 12.83 -11.42 14.43
N THR A 190 12.89 -10.83 15.63
CA THR A 190 13.51 -11.45 16.81
C THR A 190 12.52 -11.81 17.93
N GLY A 191 11.33 -11.18 17.93
CA GLY A 191 10.37 -11.29 19.03
C GLY A 191 10.73 -10.45 20.27
N ASN A 192 11.77 -9.63 20.19
CA ASN A 192 12.13 -8.75 21.30
C ASN A 192 11.11 -7.62 21.47
N ILE A 193 10.81 -7.29 22.74
CA ILE A 193 9.97 -6.12 23.03
C ILE A 193 10.83 -4.87 22.84
N ILE A 194 10.41 -4.00 21.91
CA ILE A 194 11.04 -2.73 21.61
C ILE A 194 10.64 -1.68 22.64
N SER A 195 9.34 -1.62 22.95
CA SER A 195 8.80 -0.68 23.92
C SER A 195 7.43 -1.11 24.44
N GLN A 196 7.10 -0.61 25.64
CA GLN A 196 5.77 -0.68 26.22
C GLN A 196 5.42 0.69 26.81
N ASN A 197 4.38 1.33 26.33
CA ASN A 197 4.03 2.69 26.71
C ASN A 197 2.52 2.84 26.94
N PRO A 198 2.08 3.75 27.83
CA PRO A 198 0.70 4.10 27.94
C PRO A 198 0.24 4.92 26.72
N TRP A 199 -1.04 4.82 26.35
CA TRP A 199 -1.70 5.70 25.39
C TRP A 199 -2.94 6.34 26.00
N TYR A 200 -3.31 7.53 25.52
CA TYR A 200 -4.45 8.30 26.03
C TYR A 200 -5.14 9.03 24.86
N ILE A 201 -6.49 8.94 24.82
CA ILE A 201 -7.36 9.79 24.00
C ILE A 201 -8.17 10.68 24.97
N ARG A 202 -8.06 11.99 24.80
CA ARG A 202 -8.70 13.01 25.66
C ARG A 202 -9.85 13.69 24.97
#